data_cca2c049d099dc2640e4df1f79246540
#
_entry.id   cca2c049d099dc2640e4df1f79246540
#
_cell.length_a   1.000
_cell.length_b   1.000
_cell.length_c   1.000
_cell.angle_alpha   90.00
_cell.angle_beta   90.00
_cell.angle_gamma   90.00
#
_symmetry.space_group_name_H-M   'P 1'
#
loop_
_entity.id
_entity.type
_entity.pdbx_description
1 polymer ?
#
loop_
_entity_poly.entity_id
_entity_poly.type
_entity_poly.pdbx_seq_one_letter_code
_entity_poly.pdbx_strand_id
1 'polypeptide(L)'
;TMHNPSVDWCYKTEPDETMNNRSIRYPRGKTLGGSSAINGLLYIRGQSRDYDIWRQSGNTGWGWDDVLPYFIKAENQERGKDDYHGVGGPLSVSDQRIQLPLLDEFQSAAEEFGIPKTKDFNTGDNHGCGYFQVTEKDGFRCSTAVGYLNPIKKRNNLKIITNAPVKKINFENKTAKNVEYWIGNELKQVSANKEIILSSGSIGSPQILQTSGIGNSKNLKELGVDIIHDLKG
;
A
#
# COMPACT_ATOMS: atom_id res chain seq x y z
N THR A 1 13.95 3.55 11.77
CA THR A 1 13.21 4.23 10.69
C THR A 1 11.80 4.56 11.12
N MET A 2 11.00 3.61 11.62
CA MET A 2 9.69 3.88 12.22
C MET A 2 9.83 4.88 13.38
N HIS A 3 8.88 5.79 13.51
CA HIS A 3 8.86 6.88 14.51
C HIS A 3 9.93 7.96 14.34
N ASN A 4 10.66 7.96 13.22
CA ASN A 4 11.55 9.08 12.88
C ASN A 4 10.78 10.06 11.98
N PRO A 5 10.49 11.30 12.43
CA PRO A 5 9.66 12.26 11.67
C PRO A 5 10.29 12.70 10.33
N SER A 6 11.56 12.41 10.09
CA SER A 6 12.18 12.66 8.79
C SER A 6 11.69 11.71 7.69
N VAL A 7 11.21 10.52 8.04
CA VAL A 7 10.78 9.46 7.11
C VAL A 7 9.43 8.82 7.47
N ASP A 8 8.84 9.22 8.57
CA ASP A 8 7.56 8.72 9.08
C ASP A 8 6.64 9.91 9.38
N TRP A 9 5.36 9.81 9.02
CA TRP A 9 4.34 10.80 9.39
C TRP A 9 4.06 10.82 10.90
N CYS A 10 4.47 9.78 11.62
CA CYS A 10 4.30 9.63 13.07
C CYS A 10 2.84 9.76 13.54
N TYR A 11 1.89 9.27 12.76
CA TYR A 11 0.48 9.31 13.13
C TYR A 11 0.21 8.54 14.42
N LYS A 12 -0.83 8.96 15.12
CA LYS A 12 -1.40 8.28 16.29
C LYS A 12 -2.91 8.25 16.13
N THR A 13 -3.54 7.21 16.63
CA THR A 13 -4.99 7.17 16.77
C THR A 13 -5.45 8.07 17.90
N GLU A 14 -6.70 8.54 17.81
CA GLU A 14 -7.35 9.09 18.99
C GLU A 14 -7.46 8.02 20.09
N PRO A 15 -7.50 8.40 21.37
CA PRO A 15 -7.77 7.47 22.45
C PRO A 15 -9.11 6.75 22.24
N ASP A 16 -9.14 5.46 22.46
CA ASP A 16 -10.34 4.63 22.32
C ASP A 16 -10.72 4.00 23.67
N GLU A 17 -11.93 4.25 24.14
CA GLU A 17 -12.43 3.75 25.41
C GLU A 17 -12.46 2.23 25.46
N THR A 18 -12.77 1.56 24.35
CA THR A 18 -12.78 0.09 24.25
C THR A 18 -11.39 -0.52 24.36
N MET A 19 -10.36 0.30 24.22
CA MET A 19 -8.95 -0.08 24.32
C MET A 19 -8.25 0.55 25.54
N ASN A 20 -8.97 0.76 26.63
CA ASN A 20 -8.45 1.42 27.84
C ASN A 20 -7.88 2.81 27.58
N ASN A 21 -8.53 3.59 26.75
CA ASN A 21 -8.12 4.93 26.34
C ASN A 21 -6.70 5.01 25.75
N ARG A 22 -6.23 3.91 25.11
CA ARG A 22 -4.92 3.92 24.46
C ARG A 22 -4.95 4.63 23.13
N SER A 23 -3.94 5.46 22.90
CA SER A 23 -3.59 5.98 21.58
C SER A 23 -2.49 5.10 20.97
N ILE A 24 -2.73 4.56 19.80
CA ILE A 24 -1.82 3.64 19.12
C ILE A 24 -1.00 4.42 18.08
N ARG A 25 0.30 4.20 18.07
CA ARG A 25 1.18 4.71 17.01
C ARG A 25 0.85 4.02 15.69
N TYR A 26 0.71 4.82 14.63
CA TYR A 26 0.31 4.35 13.31
C TYR A 26 1.34 4.78 12.24
N PRO A 27 2.49 4.10 12.14
CA PRO A 27 3.56 4.50 11.23
C PRO A 27 3.12 4.51 9.78
N ARG A 28 3.48 5.55 9.04
CA ARG A 28 3.28 5.70 7.59
C ARG A 28 4.48 6.39 6.98
N GLY A 29 5.03 5.81 5.92
CA GLY A 29 6.24 6.33 5.28
C GLY A 29 6.04 7.70 4.67
N LYS A 30 6.94 8.63 5.02
CA LYS A 30 7.04 10.01 4.51
C LYS A 30 8.28 10.15 3.64
N THR A 31 8.43 9.27 2.66
CA THR A 31 9.59 9.21 1.78
C THR A 31 9.22 8.57 0.45
N LEU A 32 10.10 8.65 -0.55
CA LEU A 32 9.93 7.90 -1.80
C LEU A 32 9.80 6.40 -1.51
N GLY A 33 8.79 5.77 -2.10
CA GLY A 33 8.41 4.39 -1.78
C GLY A 33 7.39 4.27 -0.65
N GLY A 34 7.02 5.39 0.01
CA GLY A 34 6.01 5.40 1.05
C GLY A 34 6.28 4.39 2.16
N SER A 35 5.25 3.70 2.63
CA SER A 35 5.38 2.73 3.72
C SER A 35 6.20 1.49 3.36
N SER A 36 6.40 1.17 2.07
CA SER A 36 7.31 0.09 1.67
C SER A 36 8.78 0.37 2.02
N ALA A 37 9.14 1.65 2.23
CA ALA A 37 10.48 2.04 2.66
C ALA A 37 10.74 1.87 4.17
N ILE A 38 9.68 1.71 5.00
CA ILE A 38 9.78 1.62 6.46
C ILE A 38 9.10 0.40 7.08
N ASN A 39 8.35 -0.41 6.31
CA ASN A 39 7.63 -1.60 6.79
C ASN A 39 8.56 -2.73 7.24
N GLY A 40 7.98 -3.83 7.75
CA GLY A 40 8.69 -5.03 8.16
C GLY A 40 9.10 -5.97 7.02
N LEU A 41 9.01 -5.55 5.77
CA LEU A 41 9.38 -6.31 4.55
C LEU A 41 8.48 -7.49 4.20
N LEU A 42 7.61 -7.95 5.07
CA LEU A 42 6.80 -9.14 4.83
C LEU A 42 6.04 -9.03 3.50
N TYR A 43 6.16 -10.07 2.67
CA TYR A 43 5.44 -10.19 1.41
C TYR A 43 4.32 -11.20 1.55
N ILE A 44 3.10 -10.70 1.51
CA ILE A 44 1.89 -11.53 1.56
C ILE A 44 0.80 -10.88 0.71
N ARG A 45 0.11 -11.70 -0.08
CA ARG A 45 -1.07 -11.32 -0.85
C ARG A 45 -2.33 -11.67 -0.06
N GLY A 46 -3.46 -11.08 -0.43
CA GLY A 46 -4.76 -11.56 0.02
C GLY A 46 -5.05 -12.97 -0.49
N GLN A 47 -6.00 -13.66 0.13
CA GLN A 47 -6.51 -14.94 -0.34
C GLN A 47 -7.34 -14.75 -1.62
N SER A 48 -7.49 -15.78 -2.41
CA SER A 48 -8.37 -15.77 -3.60
C SER A 48 -9.77 -15.29 -3.26
N ARG A 49 -10.31 -15.72 -2.11
CA ARG A 49 -11.64 -15.32 -1.63
C ARG A 49 -11.77 -13.80 -1.38
N ASP A 50 -10.72 -13.12 -0.93
CA ASP A 50 -10.77 -11.67 -0.67
C ASP A 50 -11.09 -10.89 -1.95
N TYR A 51 -10.43 -11.24 -3.04
CA TYR A 51 -10.64 -10.62 -4.36
C TYR A 51 -11.98 -11.04 -4.98
N ASP A 52 -12.39 -12.30 -4.80
CA ASP A 52 -13.68 -12.78 -5.29
C ASP A 52 -14.84 -12.11 -4.57
N ILE A 53 -14.71 -11.78 -3.28
CA ILE A 53 -15.67 -10.95 -2.54
C ILE A 53 -15.74 -9.54 -3.15
N TRP A 54 -14.62 -8.94 -3.53
CA TRP A 54 -14.65 -7.65 -4.20
C TRP A 54 -15.41 -7.72 -5.53
N ARG A 55 -15.16 -8.74 -6.34
CA ARG A 55 -15.90 -8.96 -7.59
C ARG A 55 -17.40 -9.13 -7.32
N GLN A 56 -17.77 -9.95 -6.35
CA GLN A 56 -19.16 -10.19 -5.96
C GLN A 56 -19.87 -8.92 -5.44
N SER A 57 -19.12 -8.01 -4.81
CA SER A 57 -19.60 -6.71 -4.36
C SER A 57 -19.77 -5.68 -5.48
N GLY A 58 -19.67 -6.10 -6.75
CA GLY A 58 -19.87 -5.25 -7.93
C GLY A 58 -18.59 -4.72 -8.57
N ASN A 59 -17.41 -5.07 -8.06
CA ASN A 59 -16.13 -4.64 -8.62
C ASN A 59 -15.66 -5.64 -9.70
N THR A 60 -16.30 -5.62 -10.85
CA THR A 60 -15.95 -6.48 -12.00
C THR A 60 -14.49 -6.26 -12.40
N GLY A 61 -13.75 -7.33 -12.66
CA GLY A 61 -12.31 -7.28 -12.98
C GLY A 61 -11.38 -7.27 -11.76
N TRP A 62 -11.92 -7.49 -10.55
CA TRP A 62 -11.16 -7.57 -9.30
C TRP A 62 -11.21 -8.95 -8.63
N GLY A 63 -11.68 -10.00 -9.31
CA GLY A 63 -11.60 -11.37 -8.82
C GLY A 63 -10.17 -11.90 -8.85
N TRP A 64 -9.94 -13.03 -8.18
CA TRP A 64 -8.61 -13.65 -8.11
C TRP A 64 -7.96 -13.85 -9.48
N ASP A 65 -8.70 -14.42 -10.42
CA ASP A 65 -8.19 -14.67 -11.76
C ASP A 65 -7.87 -13.37 -12.55
N ASP A 66 -8.54 -12.27 -12.20
CA ASP A 66 -8.29 -10.97 -12.80
C ASP A 66 -7.01 -10.32 -12.26
N VAL A 67 -6.73 -10.47 -10.94
CA VAL A 67 -5.61 -9.78 -10.28
C VAL A 67 -4.32 -10.59 -10.25
N LEU A 68 -4.39 -11.93 -10.26
CA LEU A 68 -3.22 -12.81 -10.23
C LEU A 68 -2.18 -12.50 -11.32
N PRO A 69 -2.56 -12.26 -12.59
CA PRO A 69 -1.59 -11.89 -13.64
C PRO A 69 -0.79 -10.64 -13.31
N TYR A 70 -1.35 -9.69 -12.57
CA TYR A 70 -0.65 -8.47 -12.15
C TYR A 70 0.31 -8.73 -10.99
N PHE A 71 -0.03 -9.62 -10.07
CA PHE A 71 0.92 -10.07 -9.04
C PHE A 71 2.11 -10.78 -9.68
N ILE A 72 1.88 -11.72 -10.60
CA ILE A 72 2.92 -12.42 -11.35
C ILE A 72 3.80 -11.42 -12.12
N LYS A 73 3.20 -10.45 -12.81
CA LYS A 73 3.92 -9.43 -13.57
C LYS A 73 4.79 -8.52 -12.69
N ALA A 74 4.33 -8.21 -11.48
CA ALA A 74 5.04 -7.32 -10.56
C ALA A 74 6.23 -7.99 -9.88
N GLU A 75 6.22 -9.30 -9.77
CA GLU A 75 7.11 -10.08 -8.92
C GLU A 75 8.40 -10.51 -9.64
N ASN A 76 9.49 -10.53 -8.88
CA ASN A 76 10.72 -11.25 -9.22
C ASN A 76 11.04 -12.21 -8.08
N GLN A 77 10.44 -13.41 -8.16
CA GLN A 77 10.51 -14.45 -7.15
C GLN A 77 11.85 -15.17 -7.18
N GLU A 78 12.52 -15.25 -6.02
CA GLU A 78 13.80 -15.94 -5.88
C GLU A 78 13.69 -17.45 -6.13
N ARG A 79 12.57 -18.07 -5.75
CA ARG A 79 12.31 -19.52 -5.94
C ARG A 79 12.02 -19.90 -7.39
N GLY A 80 11.86 -18.91 -8.27
CA GLY A 80 11.55 -19.12 -9.67
C GLY A 80 10.08 -18.89 -10.02
N LYS A 81 9.73 -19.19 -11.27
CA LYS A 81 8.39 -19.02 -11.82
C LYS A 81 7.56 -20.29 -11.62
N ASP A 82 6.28 -20.10 -11.25
CA ASP A 82 5.24 -21.14 -11.25
C ASP A 82 3.88 -20.53 -11.64
N ASP A 83 2.78 -21.24 -11.33
CA ASP A 83 1.42 -20.78 -11.66
C ASP A 83 0.99 -19.54 -10.86
N TYR A 84 1.63 -19.25 -9.74
CA TYR A 84 1.31 -18.14 -8.84
C TYR A 84 2.38 -17.05 -8.82
N HIS A 85 3.60 -17.36 -9.26
CA HIS A 85 4.79 -16.54 -9.11
C HIS A 85 5.43 -16.15 -10.43
N GLY A 86 5.97 -14.92 -10.47
CA GLY A 86 6.67 -14.36 -11.60
C GLY A 86 8.15 -14.14 -11.36
N VAL A 87 8.93 -14.06 -12.43
CA VAL A 87 10.33 -13.65 -12.42
C VAL A 87 10.53 -12.47 -13.36
N GLY A 88 11.53 -11.63 -13.08
CA GLY A 88 11.85 -10.47 -13.90
C GLY A 88 10.97 -9.24 -13.65
N GLY A 89 10.00 -9.30 -12.75
CA GLY A 89 9.25 -8.14 -12.32
C GLY A 89 10.07 -7.17 -11.46
N PRO A 90 9.59 -5.96 -11.22
CA PRO A 90 10.33 -4.93 -10.48
C PRO A 90 10.42 -5.17 -8.97
N LEU A 91 9.52 -5.95 -8.39
CA LEU A 91 9.46 -6.22 -6.95
C LEU A 91 10.17 -7.54 -6.64
N SER A 92 11.36 -7.48 -6.08
CA SER A 92 12.08 -8.68 -5.65
C SER A 92 11.47 -9.25 -4.39
N VAL A 93 11.23 -10.56 -4.41
CA VAL A 93 10.70 -11.37 -3.30
C VAL A 93 11.67 -12.51 -3.05
N SER A 94 12.13 -12.65 -1.82
CA SER A 94 13.08 -13.67 -1.41
C SER A 94 12.68 -14.36 -0.11
N ASP A 95 13.30 -15.50 0.16
CA ASP A 95 13.18 -16.14 1.46
C ASP A 95 13.95 -15.34 2.51
N GLN A 96 13.40 -15.23 3.71
CA GLN A 96 14.12 -14.58 4.79
C GLN A 96 15.36 -15.40 5.17
N ARG A 97 16.47 -14.70 5.46
CA ARG A 97 17.76 -15.34 5.76
C ARG A 97 17.92 -15.73 7.22
N ILE A 98 17.10 -15.16 8.09
CA ILE A 98 17.15 -15.44 9.52
C ILE A 98 16.15 -16.55 9.83
N GLN A 99 16.68 -17.67 10.29
CA GLN A 99 15.91 -18.78 10.83
C GLN A 99 16.28 -18.94 12.32
N LEU A 100 15.27 -19.14 13.14
CA LEU A 100 15.45 -19.29 14.58
C LEU A 100 14.87 -20.63 15.01
N PRO A 101 15.64 -21.49 15.73
CA PRO A 101 15.16 -22.79 16.20
C PRO A 101 13.81 -22.72 16.93
N LEU A 102 13.60 -21.66 17.73
CA LEU A 102 12.33 -21.44 18.42
C LEU A 102 11.12 -21.30 17.46
N LEU A 103 11.32 -20.70 16.29
CA LEU A 103 10.25 -20.59 15.27
C LEU A 103 10.00 -21.92 14.55
N ASP A 104 11.03 -22.74 14.42
CA ASP A 104 10.88 -24.09 13.85
C ASP A 104 10.11 -25.00 14.84
N GLU A 105 10.40 -24.91 16.12
CA GLU A 105 9.62 -25.58 17.19
C GLU A 105 8.18 -25.07 17.24
N PHE A 106 7.96 -23.76 17.07
CA PHE A 106 6.62 -23.19 16.99
C PHE A 106 5.83 -23.76 15.81
N GLN A 107 6.45 -23.90 14.64
CA GLN A 107 5.80 -24.51 13.47
C GLN A 107 5.47 -25.99 13.73
N SER A 108 6.33 -26.72 14.41
CA SER A 108 6.10 -28.13 14.77
C SER A 108 4.94 -28.26 15.76
N ALA A 109 4.89 -27.40 16.77
CA ALA A 109 3.78 -27.37 17.73
C ALA A 109 2.44 -26.96 17.03
N ALA A 110 2.48 -26.04 16.07
CA ALA A 110 1.30 -25.68 15.29
C ALA A 110 0.78 -26.87 14.47
N GLU A 111 1.67 -27.66 13.87
CA GLU A 111 1.32 -28.87 13.11
C GLU A 111 0.70 -29.94 14.03
N GLU A 112 1.26 -30.18 15.23
CA GLU A 112 0.67 -31.06 16.23
C GLU A 112 -0.73 -30.61 16.67
N PHE A 113 -0.97 -29.30 16.69
CA PHE A 113 -2.28 -28.71 16.99
C PHE A 113 -3.27 -28.79 15.82
N GLY A 114 -2.85 -29.24 14.63
CA GLY A 114 -3.68 -29.40 13.45
C GLY A 114 -3.62 -28.23 12.46
N ILE A 115 -2.67 -27.28 12.63
CA ILE A 115 -2.42 -26.21 11.67
C ILE A 115 -1.32 -26.68 10.72
N PRO A 116 -1.59 -26.81 9.40
CA PRO A 116 -0.62 -27.35 8.47
C PRO A 116 0.60 -26.44 8.31
N LYS A 117 1.77 -27.02 8.10
CA LYS A 117 2.93 -26.26 7.64
C LYS A 117 2.73 -25.77 6.21
N THR A 118 3.07 -24.54 5.96
CA THR A 118 3.11 -23.98 4.62
C THR A 118 4.47 -23.39 4.30
N LYS A 119 4.91 -23.59 3.06
CA LYS A 119 6.12 -22.93 2.54
C LYS A 119 5.80 -21.64 1.79
N ASP A 120 4.51 -21.43 1.49
CA ASP A 120 4.07 -20.30 0.69
C ASP A 120 2.65 -19.88 1.05
N PHE A 121 2.49 -18.60 1.37
CA PHE A 121 1.21 -17.97 1.67
C PHE A 121 0.58 -17.26 0.46
N ASN A 122 1.25 -17.29 -0.72
CA ASN A 122 0.89 -16.45 -1.86
C ASN A 122 0.27 -17.23 -3.03
N THR A 123 -0.23 -18.42 -2.77
CA THR A 123 -0.88 -19.32 -3.76
C THR A 123 -2.40 -19.16 -3.83
N GLY A 124 -2.96 -18.12 -3.19
CA GLY A 124 -4.41 -17.91 -3.10
C GLY A 124 -5.06 -18.53 -1.86
N ASP A 125 -4.29 -19.27 -1.06
CA ASP A 125 -4.65 -19.77 0.26
C ASP A 125 -3.57 -19.37 1.29
N ASN A 126 -3.98 -18.69 2.36
CA ASN A 126 -3.07 -18.22 3.41
C ASN A 126 -3.15 -19.11 4.66
N HIS A 127 -3.83 -20.27 4.59
CA HIS A 127 -3.96 -21.15 5.75
C HIS A 127 -2.68 -21.94 6.01
N GLY A 128 -2.18 -21.85 7.23
CA GLY A 128 -1.00 -22.60 7.66
C GLY A 128 -0.06 -21.83 8.56
N CYS A 129 1.07 -22.47 8.90
CA CYS A 129 2.16 -21.91 9.68
C CYS A 129 3.47 -22.06 8.91
N GLY A 130 4.24 -20.99 8.79
CA GLY A 130 5.50 -20.99 8.04
C GLY A 130 6.22 -19.66 8.11
N TYR A 131 7.39 -19.58 7.49
CA TYR A 131 8.13 -18.34 7.34
C TYR A 131 7.58 -17.52 6.19
N PHE A 132 7.36 -16.24 6.43
CA PHE A 132 7.01 -15.31 5.36
C PHE A 132 8.20 -15.03 4.45
N GLN A 133 7.95 -14.88 3.17
CA GLN A 133 8.88 -14.26 2.25
C GLN A 133 8.93 -12.75 2.48
N VAL A 134 9.98 -12.12 1.98
CA VAL A 134 10.26 -10.69 2.20
C VAL A 134 10.56 -9.96 0.91
N THR A 135 10.21 -8.67 0.86
CA THR A 135 10.56 -7.78 -0.25
C THR A 135 12.01 -7.31 -0.12
N GLU A 136 12.93 -8.20 -0.50
CA GLU A 136 14.36 -8.03 -0.37
C GLU A 136 15.08 -8.47 -1.64
N LYS A 137 16.23 -7.85 -1.91
CA LYS A 137 17.19 -8.25 -2.93
C LYS A 137 18.61 -8.08 -2.39
N ASP A 138 19.40 -9.14 -2.43
CA ASP A 138 20.84 -9.14 -2.05
C ASP A 138 21.09 -8.56 -0.64
N GLY A 139 20.23 -8.85 0.34
CA GLY A 139 20.34 -8.32 1.70
C GLY A 139 19.77 -6.91 1.91
N PHE A 140 19.21 -6.29 0.86
CA PHE A 140 18.67 -4.94 0.91
C PHE A 140 17.17 -4.90 0.65
N ARG A 141 16.49 -3.97 1.33
CA ARG A 141 15.07 -3.70 1.12
C ARG A 141 14.77 -3.35 -0.35
N CYS A 142 13.86 -4.08 -0.98
CA CYS A 142 13.26 -3.74 -2.25
C CYS A 142 11.96 -2.96 -2.03
N SER A 143 12.06 -1.66 -1.68
CA SER A 143 10.89 -0.79 -1.62
C SER A 143 10.35 -0.49 -3.03
N THR A 144 9.12 0.04 -3.13
CA THR A 144 8.57 0.47 -4.42
C THR A 144 9.42 1.55 -5.10
N ALA A 145 10.13 2.39 -4.34
CA ALA A 145 11.09 3.32 -4.91
C ALA A 145 12.28 2.58 -5.54
N VAL A 146 12.77 1.52 -4.90
CA VAL A 146 13.89 0.72 -5.42
C VAL A 146 13.45 -0.08 -6.65
N GLY A 147 12.33 -0.80 -6.56
CA GLY A 147 11.88 -1.68 -7.62
C GLY A 147 11.32 -0.93 -8.84
N TYR A 148 10.50 0.09 -8.62
CA TYR A 148 9.76 0.74 -9.70
C TYR A 148 10.33 2.11 -10.10
N LEU A 149 10.74 2.95 -9.14
CA LEU A 149 11.11 4.33 -9.44
C LEU A 149 12.56 4.49 -9.86
N ASN A 150 13.51 3.90 -9.13
CA ASN A 150 14.93 4.03 -9.40
C ASN A 150 15.33 3.62 -10.84
N PRO A 151 14.79 2.52 -11.42
CA PRO A 151 15.13 2.12 -12.78
C PRO A 151 14.70 3.13 -13.85
N ILE A 152 13.68 3.94 -13.58
CA ILE A 152 13.07 4.83 -14.56
C ILE A 152 13.25 6.33 -14.26
N LYS A 153 13.86 6.70 -13.12
CA LYS A 153 13.96 8.10 -12.66
C LYS A 153 14.66 9.06 -13.62
N LYS A 154 15.42 8.52 -14.58
CA LYS A 154 16.12 9.31 -15.61
C LYS A 154 15.32 9.49 -16.91
N ARG A 155 14.10 8.96 -17.00
CA ARG A 155 13.27 9.13 -18.19
C ARG A 155 12.86 10.59 -18.37
N ASN A 156 13.00 11.13 -19.59
CA ASN A 156 12.67 12.53 -19.90
C ASN A 156 11.17 12.87 -19.72
N ASN A 157 10.30 11.87 -19.79
CA ASN A 157 8.86 12.01 -19.61
C ASN A 157 8.41 11.80 -18.16
N LEU A 158 9.32 11.66 -17.20
CA LEU A 158 9.01 11.51 -15.78
C LEU A 158 9.57 12.71 -15.00
N LYS A 159 8.68 13.40 -14.28
CA LYS A 159 9.04 14.44 -13.32
C LYS A 159 8.62 14.01 -11.93
N ILE A 160 9.56 13.97 -10.99
CA ILE A 160 9.33 13.65 -9.58
C ILE A 160 9.46 14.93 -8.78
N ILE A 161 8.44 15.26 -8.01
CA ILE A 161 8.43 16.43 -7.12
C ILE A 161 8.27 15.90 -5.70
N THR A 162 9.26 16.15 -4.86
CA THR A 162 9.27 15.78 -3.44
C THR A 162 9.03 17.00 -2.56
N ASN A 163 8.76 16.79 -1.27
CA ASN A 163 8.41 17.86 -0.32
C ASN A 163 7.26 18.74 -0.84
N ALA A 164 6.29 18.10 -1.48
CA ALA A 164 5.16 18.72 -2.14
C ALA A 164 3.83 18.18 -1.57
N PRO A 165 3.45 18.53 -0.33
CA PRO A 165 2.17 18.12 0.23
C PRO A 165 1.02 18.54 -0.67
N VAL A 166 0.19 17.59 -1.05
CA VAL A 166 -1.02 17.87 -1.82
C VAL A 166 -2.05 18.51 -0.91
N LYS A 167 -2.63 19.62 -1.37
CA LYS A 167 -3.72 20.32 -0.70
C LYS A 167 -5.07 19.73 -1.08
N LYS A 168 -5.36 19.66 -2.38
CA LYS A 168 -6.60 19.12 -2.93
C LYS A 168 -6.50 18.85 -4.44
N ILE A 169 -7.48 18.14 -4.95
CA ILE A 169 -7.77 17.98 -6.37
C ILE A 169 -8.90 18.93 -6.73
N ASN A 170 -8.77 19.70 -7.80
CA ASN A 170 -9.82 20.56 -8.32
C ASN A 170 -10.61 19.85 -9.43
N PHE A 171 -11.92 20.05 -9.40
CA PHE A 171 -12.87 19.43 -10.32
C PHE A 171 -13.62 20.49 -11.13
N GLU A 172 -13.91 20.16 -12.39
CA GLU A 172 -14.85 20.86 -13.24
C GLU A 172 -15.89 19.84 -13.73
N ASN A 173 -17.17 20.11 -13.47
CA ASN A 173 -18.26 19.19 -13.83
C ASN A 173 -17.99 17.72 -13.45
N LYS A 174 -17.50 17.47 -12.21
CA LYS A 174 -17.12 16.16 -11.66
C LYS A 174 -15.91 15.49 -12.34
N THR A 175 -15.20 16.19 -13.20
CA THR A 175 -13.97 15.71 -13.82
C THR A 175 -12.77 16.33 -13.11
N ALA A 176 -11.84 15.49 -12.63
CA ALA A 176 -10.59 15.95 -12.02
C ALA A 176 -9.72 16.65 -13.08
N LYS A 177 -9.28 17.88 -12.81
CA LYS A 177 -8.53 18.73 -13.76
C LYS A 177 -7.10 18.99 -13.35
N ASN A 178 -6.91 19.30 -12.10
CA ASN A 178 -5.59 19.69 -11.60
C ASN A 178 -5.43 19.34 -10.11
N VAL A 179 -4.18 19.37 -9.66
CA VAL A 179 -3.80 19.13 -8.29
C VAL A 179 -3.13 20.38 -7.73
N GLU A 180 -3.60 20.86 -6.59
CA GLU A 180 -2.93 21.91 -5.79
C GLU A 180 -2.00 21.24 -4.77
N TYR A 181 -0.79 21.77 -4.67
CA TYR A 181 0.23 21.29 -3.75
C TYR A 181 1.14 22.42 -3.28
N TRP A 182 1.79 22.24 -2.15
CA TRP A 182 2.70 23.21 -1.57
C TRP A 182 4.15 22.92 -1.94
N ILE A 183 4.92 23.97 -2.25
CA ILE A 183 6.39 23.94 -2.26
C ILE A 183 6.88 25.02 -1.30
N GLY A 184 7.38 24.59 -0.15
CA GLY A 184 7.59 25.53 0.96
C GLY A 184 6.26 26.21 1.33
N ASN A 185 6.21 27.53 1.24
CA ASN A 185 5.02 28.34 1.52
C ASN A 185 4.26 28.76 0.26
N GLU A 186 4.68 28.33 -0.92
CA GLU A 186 4.01 28.68 -2.18
C GLU A 186 3.03 27.59 -2.61
N LEU A 187 1.79 28.00 -2.89
CA LEU A 187 0.80 27.12 -3.50
C LEU A 187 1.06 27.02 -5.00
N LYS A 188 1.25 25.80 -5.46
CA LYS A 188 1.45 25.45 -6.88
C LYS A 188 0.29 24.64 -7.38
N GLN A 189 0.13 24.60 -8.69
CA GLN A 189 -0.90 23.82 -9.38
C GLN A 189 -0.30 23.10 -10.58
N VAL A 190 -0.76 21.88 -10.85
CA VAL A 190 -0.42 21.12 -12.04
C VAL A 190 -1.68 20.52 -12.64
N SER A 191 -1.89 20.69 -13.93
CA SER A 191 -3.03 20.14 -14.67
C SER A 191 -2.67 18.81 -15.32
N ALA A 192 -3.65 17.93 -15.42
CA ALA A 192 -3.54 16.65 -16.10
C ALA A 192 -4.25 16.69 -17.46
N ASN A 193 -3.59 16.18 -18.50
CA ASN A 193 -4.19 16.09 -19.85
C ASN A 193 -5.06 14.83 -20.02
N LYS A 194 -4.80 13.78 -19.23
CA LYS A 194 -5.51 12.50 -19.31
C LYS A 194 -6.22 12.19 -17.99
N GLU A 195 -5.45 11.93 -16.94
CA GLU A 195 -5.99 11.46 -15.66
C GLU A 195 -5.12 11.88 -14.48
N ILE A 196 -5.70 11.88 -13.29
CA ILE A 196 -5.03 12.05 -12.01
C ILE A 196 -5.14 10.72 -11.26
N ILE A 197 -3.99 10.13 -10.93
CA ILE A 197 -3.92 8.86 -10.19
C ILE A 197 -3.63 9.19 -8.72
N LEU A 198 -4.60 8.88 -7.85
CA LEU A 198 -4.47 9.09 -6.41
C LEU A 198 -3.97 7.81 -5.73
N SER A 199 -2.72 7.83 -5.26
CA SER A 199 -2.04 6.69 -4.61
C SER A 199 -1.33 7.11 -3.33
N SER A 200 -1.98 7.96 -2.50
CA SER A 200 -1.40 8.54 -1.29
C SER A 200 -1.50 7.65 -0.05
N GLY A 201 -1.85 6.38 -0.24
CA GLY A 201 -2.02 5.38 0.82
C GLY A 201 -3.39 5.46 1.52
N SER A 202 -3.62 4.51 2.44
CA SER A 202 -4.92 4.31 3.10
C SER A 202 -5.39 5.48 3.96
N ILE A 203 -4.50 6.36 4.39
CA ILE A 203 -4.83 7.58 5.16
C ILE A 203 -4.84 8.80 4.23
N GLY A 204 -3.81 8.98 3.41
CA GLY A 204 -3.67 10.18 2.59
C GLY A 204 -4.69 10.28 1.46
N SER A 205 -5.05 9.16 0.80
CA SER A 205 -6.00 9.19 -0.31
C SER A 205 -7.42 9.60 0.13
N PRO A 206 -8.01 9.03 1.19
CA PRO A 206 -9.29 9.51 1.73
C PRO A 206 -9.23 10.97 2.19
N GLN A 207 -8.15 11.38 2.83
CA GLN A 207 -7.98 12.76 3.26
C GLN A 207 -8.00 13.74 2.08
N ILE A 208 -7.25 13.44 1.00
CA ILE A 208 -7.23 14.27 -0.20
C ILE A 208 -8.60 14.30 -0.88
N LEU A 209 -9.32 13.19 -0.93
CA LEU A 209 -10.70 13.17 -1.46
C LEU A 209 -11.61 14.07 -0.63
N GLN A 210 -11.59 13.96 0.69
CA GLN A 210 -12.42 14.78 1.58
C GLN A 210 -12.08 16.27 1.45
N THR A 211 -10.81 16.64 1.48
CA THR A 211 -10.39 18.04 1.28
C THR A 211 -10.70 18.59 -0.11
N SER A 212 -10.98 17.69 -1.06
CA SER A 212 -11.40 18.01 -2.43
C SER A 212 -12.94 18.01 -2.61
N GLY A 213 -13.71 17.81 -1.54
CA GLY A 213 -15.17 17.83 -1.57
C GLY A 213 -15.84 16.49 -1.92
N ILE A 214 -15.11 15.37 -1.82
CA ILE A 214 -15.63 14.02 -2.07
C ILE A 214 -15.64 13.26 -0.74
N GLY A 215 -16.81 12.85 -0.26
CA GLY A 215 -16.99 12.13 0.99
C GLY A 215 -18.40 12.29 1.54
N ASN A 216 -18.61 11.92 2.81
CA ASN A 216 -19.90 12.09 3.46
C ASN A 216 -20.28 13.58 3.53
N SER A 217 -21.39 13.95 2.87
CA SER A 217 -21.79 15.34 2.70
C SER A 217 -22.08 16.07 4.03
N LYS A 218 -22.59 15.35 5.05
CA LYS A 218 -22.82 15.94 6.36
C LYS A 218 -21.50 16.35 7.01
N ASN A 219 -20.54 15.44 7.06
CA ASN A 219 -19.23 15.69 7.68
C ASN A 219 -18.47 16.80 6.93
N LEU A 220 -18.52 16.81 5.60
CA LEU A 220 -17.85 17.83 4.78
C LEU A 220 -18.44 19.22 5.03
N LYS A 221 -19.77 19.35 5.17
CA LYS A 221 -20.43 20.61 5.51
C LYS A 221 -20.04 21.12 6.88
N GLU A 222 -19.96 20.26 7.88
CA GLU A 222 -19.54 20.61 9.24
C GLU A 222 -18.09 21.13 9.26
N LEU A 223 -17.24 20.66 8.33
CA LEU A 223 -15.86 21.09 8.14
C LEU A 223 -15.71 22.31 7.23
N GLY A 224 -16.80 22.85 6.68
CA GLY A 224 -16.77 23.99 5.76
C GLY A 224 -16.18 23.67 4.40
N VAL A 225 -16.24 22.40 3.96
CA VAL A 225 -15.76 21.97 2.65
C VAL A 225 -16.93 21.91 1.66
N ASP A 226 -16.74 22.55 0.49
CA ASP A 226 -17.72 22.52 -0.60
C ASP A 226 -17.85 21.09 -1.15
N ILE A 227 -19.11 20.65 -1.33
CA ILE A 227 -19.40 19.28 -1.76
C ILE A 227 -19.35 19.19 -3.28
N ILE A 228 -18.46 18.36 -3.78
CA ILE A 228 -18.40 17.96 -5.20
C ILE A 228 -19.21 16.68 -5.42
N HIS A 229 -19.07 15.71 -4.51
CA HIS A 229 -19.78 14.44 -4.59
C HIS A 229 -20.01 13.84 -3.20
N ASP A 230 -21.29 13.52 -2.92
CA ASP A 230 -21.65 12.78 -1.70
C ASP A 230 -21.30 11.32 -1.89
N LEU A 231 -20.26 10.86 -1.23
CA LEU A 231 -19.76 9.50 -1.27
C LEU A 231 -19.75 8.94 0.15
N LYS A 232 -20.62 7.99 0.39
CA LYS A 232 -20.65 7.25 1.65
C LYS A 232 -19.52 6.23 1.64
N GLY A 233 -18.56 6.37 2.56
CA GLY A 233 -17.46 5.45 2.72
C GLY A 233 -17.89 4.10 3.29
#